data_34896ede18310f7a51cab3a7b08de2a2
#
_entry.id   34896ede18310f7a51cab3a7b08de2a2
#
_cell.length_a   1.000
_cell.length_b   1.000
_cell.length_c   1.000
_cell.angle_alpha   90.00
_cell.angle_beta   90.00
_cell.angle_gamma   90.00
#
_symmetry.space_group_name_H-M   'P 1'
#
loop_
_entity.id
_entity.type
_entity.pdbx_description
1 polymer ?
#
loop_
_entity_poly.entity_id
_entity_poly.type
_entity_poly.pdbx_seq_one_letter_code
_entity_poly.pdbx_strand_id
1 'polypeptide(L)'
;GVLAGLLELLDPDRNPQFRNPFDMICGSSAGSINAAGLACRADKPHEAVDHIQQLWGSLRTNDIFHADPLQLLATSVHWVATLALGWLAPRLRDHVPHSMLDNSPLRDLLEKSLDFDRLQRNLAQQHVGALAITAAAYTTGEHLTFYQCDERIRPWTRNLRRAIPGVIGVDHLMASSAIPFMFPAQSLQVGKQTQWCGDGTMRQLAPISPAIHLGAHKVLIVGTGYADNTYHEQECEDPPY
;
A
#
# COMPACT_ATOMS: atom_id res chain seq x y z
N GLY A 1 -6.63 -13.47 10.35
CA GLY A 1 -5.20 -13.39 10.66
C GLY A 1 -4.91 -12.49 11.85
N VAL A 2 -3.73 -11.85 11.90
CA VAL A 2 -3.22 -11.10 13.06
C VAL A 2 -4.21 -10.09 13.63
N LEU A 3 -4.83 -9.26 12.77
CA LEU A 3 -5.81 -8.26 13.24
C LEU A 3 -7.04 -8.90 13.89
N ALA A 4 -7.54 -10.02 13.35
CA ALA A 4 -8.68 -10.74 13.94
C ALA A 4 -8.32 -11.28 15.33
N GLY A 5 -7.20 -11.99 15.44
CA GLY A 5 -6.74 -12.51 16.73
C GLY A 5 -6.48 -11.40 17.77
N LEU A 6 -5.96 -10.24 17.31
CA LEU A 6 -5.77 -9.10 18.20
C LEU A 6 -7.10 -8.54 18.72
N LEU A 7 -8.11 -8.38 17.85
CA LEU A 7 -9.42 -7.90 18.30
C LEU A 7 -10.13 -8.91 19.20
N GLU A 8 -9.99 -10.20 18.96
CA GLU A 8 -10.51 -11.24 19.86
C GLU A 8 -9.86 -11.19 21.26
N LEU A 9 -8.57 -10.83 21.34
CA LEU A 9 -7.89 -10.66 22.63
C LEU A 9 -8.31 -9.36 23.34
N LEU A 10 -8.55 -8.26 22.59
CA LEU A 10 -8.89 -6.96 23.15
C LEU A 10 -10.37 -6.84 23.51
N ASP A 11 -11.23 -7.51 22.77
CA ASP A 11 -12.70 -7.46 22.93
C ASP A 11 -13.33 -8.81 22.53
N PRO A 12 -13.20 -9.85 23.39
CA PRO A 12 -13.67 -11.20 23.10
C PRO A 12 -15.20 -11.25 22.96
N ASP A 13 -15.93 -10.38 23.66
CA ASP A 13 -17.39 -10.34 23.67
C ASP A 13 -17.97 -9.53 22.48
N ARG A 14 -17.12 -8.98 21.60
CA ARG A 14 -17.51 -8.14 20.44
C ARG A 14 -18.47 -7.02 20.85
N ASN A 15 -18.09 -6.25 21.88
CA ASN A 15 -18.88 -5.15 22.38
C ASN A 15 -19.18 -4.11 21.29
N PRO A 16 -20.45 -3.75 21.03
CA PRO A 16 -20.80 -2.76 20.01
C PRO A 16 -20.22 -1.35 20.26
N GLN A 17 -19.80 -1.08 21.52
CA GLN A 17 -19.18 0.20 21.90
C GLN A 17 -17.66 0.14 21.91
N PHE A 18 -17.06 -0.98 21.52
CA PHE A 18 -15.61 -1.11 21.43
C PHE A 18 -15.06 -0.14 20.40
N ARG A 19 -14.08 0.66 20.81
CA ARG A 19 -13.44 1.65 19.95
C ARG A 19 -12.24 1.04 19.25
N ASN A 20 -11.98 1.56 18.04
CA ASN A 20 -10.78 1.21 17.31
C ASN A 20 -9.52 1.49 18.16
N PRO A 21 -8.66 0.49 18.39
CA PRO A 21 -7.45 0.67 19.20
C PRO A 21 -6.30 1.36 18.46
N PHE A 22 -6.49 1.68 17.17
CA PHE A 22 -5.45 2.25 16.30
C PHE A 22 -5.78 3.69 15.93
N ASP A 23 -5.03 4.64 16.48
CA ASP A 23 -5.17 6.06 16.11
C ASP A 23 -4.58 6.35 14.72
N MET A 24 -3.45 5.72 14.39
CA MET A 24 -2.73 5.95 13.14
C MET A 24 -2.63 4.63 12.37
N ILE A 25 -3.14 4.61 11.15
CA ILE A 25 -3.11 3.42 10.30
C ILE A 25 -2.25 3.72 9.07
N CYS A 26 -1.20 2.92 8.88
CA CYS A 26 -0.27 3.08 7.76
C CYS A 26 -0.21 1.81 6.94
N GLY A 27 -0.18 1.93 5.61
CA GLY A 27 -0.11 0.78 4.72
C GLY A 27 0.76 1.00 3.49
N SER A 28 1.31 -0.11 2.97
CA SER A 28 2.04 -0.17 1.71
C SER A 28 1.62 -1.40 0.92
N SER A 29 1.52 -1.32 -0.40
CA SER A 29 1.13 -2.42 -1.28
C SER A 29 -0.20 -3.04 -0.82
N ALA A 30 -0.33 -4.36 -0.72
CA ALA A 30 -1.51 -5.04 -0.17
C ALA A 30 -1.89 -4.52 1.24
N GLY A 31 -0.90 -4.08 2.02
CA GLY A 31 -1.11 -3.44 3.32
C GLY A 31 -1.85 -2.10 3.23
N SER A 32 -1.77 -1.39 2.09
CA SER A 32 -2.53 -0.16 1.86
C SER A 32 -4.04 -0.43 1.75
N ILE A 33 -4.41 -1.54 1.13
CA ILE A 33 -5.81 -1.99 1.01
C ILE A 33 -6.35 -2.35 2.40
N ASN A 34 -5.57 -3.10 3.20
CA ASN A 34 -5.94 -3.43 4.57
C ASN A 34 -6.08 -2.18 5.45
N ALA A 35 -5.15 -1.23 5.31
CA ALA A 35 -5.16 0.02 6.04
C ALA A 35 -6.40 0.86 5.71
N ALA A 36 -6.73 0.99 4.43
CA ALA A 36 -7.93 1.69 3.98
C ALA A 36 -9.22 0.97 4.45
N GLY A 37 -9.28 -0.37 4.32
CA GLY A 37 -10.41 -1.16 4.78
C GLY A 37 -10.69 -0.99 6.28
N LEU A 38 -9.62 -0.95 7.10
CA LEU A 38 -9.72 -0.73 8.53
C LEU A 38 -10.14 0.72 8.85
N ALA A 39 -9.53 1.71 8.20
CA ALA A 39 -9.81 3.12 8.45
C ALA A 39 -11.21 3.54 7.97
N CYS A 40 -11.68 3.03 6.83
CA CYS A 40 -13.03 3.28 6.33
C CYS A 40 -14.14 2.76 7.26
N ARG A 41 -13.84 1.80 8.14
CA ARG A 41 -14.78 1.22 9.11
C ARG A 41 -14.27 1.31 10.54
N ALA A 42 -13.46 2.31 10.85
CA ALA A 42 -12.85 2.46 12.18
C ALA A 42 -13.87 2.69 13.31
N ASP A 43 -15.06 3.17 12.99
CA ASP A 43 -16.22 3.27 13.90
C ASP A 43 -16.73 1.90 14.37
N LYS A 44 -16.42 0.82 13.62
CA LYS A 44 -16.84 -0.55 13.90
C LYS A 44 -15.68 -1.54 13.61
N PRO A 45 -14.69 -1.65 14.49
CA PRO A 45 -13.45 -2.36 14.21
C PRO A 45 -13.63 -3.86 13.91
N HIS A 46 -14.59 -4.54 14.54
CA HIS A 46 -14.89 -5.95 14.21
C HIS A 46 -15.44 -6.09 12.79
N GLU A 47 -16.40 -5.24 12.39
CA GLU A 47 -16.92 -5.23 11.03
C GLU A 47 -15.83 -4.92 10.00
N ALA A 48 -14.88 -4.03 10.36
CA ALA A 48 -13.74 -3.71 9.50
C ALA A 48 -12.89 -4.95 9.21
N VAL A 49 -12.54 -5.70 10.25
CA VAL A 49 -11.69 -6.89 10.11
C VAL A 49 -12.45 -8.02 9.40
N ASP A 50 -13.73 -8.24 9.73
CA ASP A 50 -14.58 -9.23 9.04
C ASP A 50 -14.69 -8.91 7.54
N HIS A 51 -14.88 -7.62 7.20
CA HIS A 51 -14.91 -7.17 5.81
C HIS A 51 -13.60 -7.40 5.06
N ILE A 52 -12.46 -7.08 5.69
CA ILE A 52 -11.14 -7.35 5.11
C ILE A 52 -10.94 -8.86 4.88
N GLN A 53 -11.35 -9.70 5.83
CA GLN A 53 -11.27 -11.16 5.69
C GLN A 53 -12.14 -11.67 4.53
N GLN A 54 -13.36 -11.15 4.40
CA GLN A 54 -14.26 -11.48 3.29
C GLN A 54 -13.68 -11.03 1.96
N LEU A 55 -13.16 -9.80 1.89
CA LEU A 55 -12.52 -9.27 0.68
C LEU A 55 -11.41 -10.21 0.21
N TRP A 56 -10.45 -10.53 1.08
CA TRP A 56 -9.33 -11.40 0.72
C TRP A 56 -9.76 -12.86 0.49
N GLY A 57 -10.74 -13.37 1.23
CA GLY A 57 -11.24 -14.74 1.10
C GLY A 57 -12.07 -14.99 -0.17
N SER A 58 -12.68 -13.95 -0.72
CA SER A 58 -13.47 -14.02 -1.96
C SER A 58 -12.67 -13.74 -3.22
N LEU A 59 -11.46 -13.19 -3.10
CA LEU A 59 -10.62 -12.78 -4.23
C LEU A 59 -10.27 -13.95 -5.16
N ARG A 60 -10.54 -13.73 -6.43
CA ARG A 60 -10.06 -14.59 -7.53
C ARG A 60 -9.07 -13.82 -8.37
N THR A 61 -8.25 -14.51 -9.11
CA THR A 61 -7.25 -13.90 -10.02
C THR A 61 -7.88 -12.88 -10.96
N ASN A 62 -9.07 -13.19 -11.50
CA ASN A 62 -9.80 -12.29 -12.41
C ASN A 62 -10.34 -11.01 -11.74
N ASP A 63 -10.42 -10.98 -10.41
CA ASP A 63 -10.82 -9.78 -9.65
C ASP A 63 -9.64 -8.82 -9.44
N ILE A 64 -8.42 -9.29 -9.67
CA ILE A 64 -7.19 -8.50 -9.51
C ILE A 64 -6.67 -8.01 -10.86
N PHE A 65 -6.62 -8.89 -11.86
CA PHE A 65 -6.12 -8.55 -13.18
C PHE A 65 -6.69 -9.45 -14.27
N HIS A 66 -6.77 -8.89 -15.49
CA HIS A 66 -7.03 -9.67 -16.68
C HIS A 66 -5.72 -10.19 -17.26
N ALA A 67 -5.62 -11.52 -17.36
CA ALA A 67 -4.51 -12.20 -18.01
C ALA A 67 -5.02 -12.81 -19.32
N ASP A 68 -4.91 -12.08 -20.43
CA ASP A 68 -5.09 -12.65 -21.75
C ASP A 68 -3.81 -13.40 -22.14
N PRO A 69 -3.85 -14.74 -22.33
CA PRO A 69 -2.66 -15.52 -22.66
C PRO A 69 -1.97 -15.05 -23.96
N LEU A 70 -2.74 -14.57 -24.94
CA LEU A 70 -2.18 -14.06 -26.19
C LEU A 70 -1.49 -12.70 -25.98
N GLN A 71 -2.08 -11.84 -25.17
CA GLN A 71 -1.50 -10.55 -24.82
C GLN A 71 -0.24 -10.73 -23.95
N LEU A 72 -0.26 -11.64 -22.98
CA LEU A 72 0.91 -11.99 -22.19
C LEU A 72 2.06 -12.51 -23.05
N LEU A 73 1.77 -13.40 -24.00
CA LEU A 73 2.78 -13.91 -24.92
C LEU A 73 3.35 -12.80 -25.80
N ALA A 74 2.49 -11.99 -26.40
CA ALA A 74 2.90 -10.86 -27.27
C ALA A 74 3.74 -9.85 -26.47
N THR A 75 3.34 -9.51 -25.27
CA THR A 75 4.07 -8.60 -24.37
C THR A 75 5.41 -9.19 -23.97
N SER A 76 5.45 -10.46 -23.62
CA SER A 76 6.70 -11.16 -23.23
C SER A 76 7.69 -11.22 -24.39
N VAL A 77 7.22 -11.57 -25.61
CA VAL A 77 8.04 -11.55 -26.81
C VAL A 77 8.57 -10.16 -27.13
N HIS A 78 7.71 -9.14 -26.98
CA HIS A 78 8.12 -7.75 -27.20
C HIS A 78 9.20 -7.31 -26.19
N TRP A 79 9.06 -7.65 -24.90
CA TRP A 79 10.07 -7.38 -23.89
C TRP A 79 11.41 -8.07 -24.21
N VAL A 80 11.39 -9.36 -24.55
CA VAL A 80 12.59 -10.11 -24.94
C VAL A 80 13.24 -9.49 -26.16
N ALA A 81 12.45 -9.13 -27.20
CA ALA A 81 12.95 -8.49 -28.41
C ALA A 81 13.56 -7.10 -28.08
N THR A 82 12.94 -6.32 -27.24
CA THR A 82 13.44 -5.00 -26.82
C THR A 82 14.74 -5.11 -26.03
N LEU A 83 14.85 -6.08 -25.12
CA LEU A 83 16.07 -6.32 -24.37
C LEU A 83 17.21 -6.87 -25.23
N ALA A 84 16.90 -7.77 -26.18
CA ALA A 84 17.89 -8.39 -27.05
C ALA A 84 18.35 -7.49 -28.21
N LEU A 85 17.43 -6.70 -28.79
CA LEU A 85 17.66 -5.95 -30.05
C LEU A 85 17.49 -4.44 -29.90
N GLY A 86 17.07 -3.93 -28.74
CA GLY A 86 16.75 -2.51 -28.52
C GLY A 86 17.95 -1.57 -28.68
N TRP A 87 19.19 -2.09 -28.63
CA TRP A 87 20.39 -1.34 -28.95
C TRP A 87 20.62 -1.18 -30.45
N LEU A 88 20.12 -2.11 -31.28
CA LEU A 88 20.23 -2.10 -32.73
C LEU A 88 19.08 -1.30 -33.41
N ALA A 89 17.89 -1.32 -32.79
CA ALA A 89 16.68 -0.73 -33.35
C ALA A 89 15.99 0.21 -32.33
N PRO A 90 16.43 1.48 -32.23
CA PRO A 90 15.87 2.44 -31.27
C PRO A 90 14.34 2.62 -31.34
N ARG A 91 13.75 2.41 -32.52
CA ARG A 91 12.29 2.49 -32.73
C ARG A 91 11.50 1.42 -31.99
N LEU A 92 12.12 0.28 -31.61
CA LEU A 92 11.49 -0.75 -30.78
C LEU A 92 11.28 -0.26 -29.33
N ARG A 93 12.03 0.75 -28.88
CA ARG A 93 11.92 1.32 -27.53
C ARG A 93 10.71 2.23 -27.37
N ASP A 94 10.18 2.79 -28.45
CA ASP A 94 9.05 3.74 -28.41
C ASP A 94 7.71 3.07 -28.13
N HIS A 95 7.65 1.72 -28.22
CA HIS A 95 6.43 0.92 -28.03
C HIS A 95 6.56 -0.12 -26.91
N VAL A 96 7.46 0.10 -25.93
CA VAL A 96 7.57 -0.82 -24.79
C VAL A 96 6.28 -0.82 -24.00
N PRO A 97 5.63 -1.97 -23.80
CA PRO A 97 4.44 -2.04 -22.96
C PRO A 97 4.77 -1.57 -21.55
N HIS A 98 3.94 -0.68 -21.00
CA HIS A 98 4.18 -0.10 -19.69
C HIS A 98 3.96 -1.10 -18.55
N SER A 99 3.20 -2.18 -18.80
CA SER A 99 2.90 -3.25 -17.85
C SER A 99 2.54 -4.54 -18.56
N MET A 100 2.64 -5.67 -17.85
CA MET A 100 2.28 -6.99 -18.38
C MET A 100 0.79 -7.31 -18.18
N LEU A 101 0.17 -6.77 -17.14
CA LEU A 101 -1.19 -7.10 -16.71
C LEU A 101 -2.05 -5.83 -16.61
N ASP A 102 -3.32 -5.98 -16.96
CA ASP A 102 -4.35 -4.97 -16.71
C ASP A 102 -4.97 -5.19 -15.33
N ASN A 103 -4.82 -4.23 -14.43
CA ASN A 103 -5.34 -4.26 -13.07
C ASN A 103 -6.62 -3.41 -12.88
N SER A 104 -7.35 -3.13 -13.97
CA SER A 104 -8.65 -2.45 -13.89
C SER A 104 -9.67 -3.19 -13.02
N PRO A 105 -9.72 -4.56 -12.97
CA PRO A 105 -10.64 -5.26 -12.08
C PRO A 105 -10.36 -4.96 -10.60
N LEU A 106 -9.09 -4.81 -10.21
CA LEU A 106 -8.73 -4.43 -8.84
C LEU A 106 -9.28 -3.04 -8.50
N ARG A 107 -9.20 -2.08 -9.42
CA ARG A 107 -9.79 -0.75 -9.23
C ARG A 107 -11.28 -0.84 -8.96
N ASP A 108 -12.02 -1.54 -9.82
CA ASP A 108 -13.48 -1.71 -9.68
C ASP A 108 -13.85 -2.39 -8.36
N LEU A 109 -13.05 -3.36 -7.93
CA LEU A 109 -13.23 -4.03 -6.65
C LEU A 109 -13.04 -3.07 -5.48
N LEU A 110 -11.96 -2.27 -5.49
CA LEU A 110 -11.66 -1.31 -4.43
C LEU A 110 -12.71 -0.20 -4.35
N GLU A 111 -13.19 0.31 -5.50
CA GLU A 111 -14.26 1.32 -5.56
C GLU A 111 -15.57 0.81 -4.97
N LYS A 112 -15.90 -0.48 -5.17
CA LYS A 112 -17.10 -1.11 -4.61
C LYS A 112 -16.97 -1.48 -3.14
N SER A 113 -15.76 -1.78 -2.68
CA SER A 113 -15.52 -2.35 -1.35
C SER A 113 -15.17 -1.30 -0.29
N LEU A 114 -14.65 -0.14 -0.68
CA LEU A 114 -14.15 0.88 0.22
C LEU A 114 -15.00 2.15 0.17
N ASP A 115 -15.52 2.57 1.33
CA ASP A 115 -16.29 3.79 1.50
C ASP A 115 -15.41 4.93 2.02
N PHE A 116 -14.83 5.71 1.11
CA PHE A 116 -13.98 6.85 1.47
C PHE A 116 -14.76 8.02 2.08
N ASP A 117 -16.06 8.13 1.87
CA ASP A 117 -16.88 9.12 2.57
C ASP A 117 -17.03 8.74 4.05
N ARG A 118 -17.11 7.43 4.36
CA ARG A 118 -17.09 6.93 5.74
C ARG A 118 -15.71 7.16 6.38
N LEU A 119 -14.62 7.05 5.61
CA LEU A 119 -13.28 7.43 6.10
C LEU A 119 -13.25 8.88 6.56
N GLN A 120 -13.79 9.81 5.77
CA GLN A 120 -13.85 11.23 6.16
C GLN A 120 -14.64 11.44 7.43
N ARG A 121 -15.80 10.77 7.58
CA ARG A 121 -16.59 10.80 8.81
C ARG A 121 -15.83 10.25 10.02
N ASN A 122 -15.12 9.13 9.83
CA ASN A 122 -14.34 8.49 10.89
C ASN A 122 -13.16 9.35 11.36
N LEU A 123 -12.50 10.07 10.45
CA LEU A 123 -11.48 11.06 10.80
C LEU A 123 -12.08 12.23 11.58
N ALA A 124 -13.17 12.83 11.09
CA ALA A 124 -13.83 13.96 11.74
C ALA A 124 -14.40 13.61 13.13
N GLN A 125 -14.83 12.36 13.33
CA GLN A 125 -15.36 11.84 14.60
C GLN A 125 -14.28 11.24 15.50
N GLN A 126 -13.02 11.27 15.07
CA GLN A 126 -11.87 10.72 15.80
C GLN A 126 -11.99 9.21 16.11
N HIS A 127 -12.65 8.45 15.25
CA HIS A 127 -12.60 6.99 15.28
C HIS A 127 -11.25 6.44 14.77
N VAL A 128 -10.56 7.25 13.99
CA VAL A 128 -9.17 7.08 13.56
C VAL A 128 -8.57 8.47 13.41
N GLY A 129 -7.32 8.67 13.82
CA GLY A 129 -6.64 9.97 13.74
C GLY A 129 -6.02 10.24 12.37
N ALA A 130 -5.44 9.21 11.72
CA ALA A 130 -4.88 9.36 10.38
C ALA A 130 -4.83 8.04 9.62
N LEU A 131 -4.96 8.14 8.29
CA LEU A 131 -4.61 7.10 7.32
C LEU A 131 -3.42 7.57 6.51
N ALA A 132 -2.41 6.70 6.31
CA ALA A 132 -1.27 6.96 5.44
C ALA A 132 -1.01 5.80 4.48
N ILE A 133 -0.81 6.13 3.21
CA ILE A 133 -0.51 5.19 2.13
C ILE A 133 0.83 5.58 1.52
N THR A 134 1.71 4.60 1.31
CA THR A 134 3.04 4.85 0.74
C THR A 134 3.14 4.37 -0.69
N ALA A 135 3.82 5.14 -1.52
CA ALA A 135 4.13 4.80 -2.91
C ALA A 135 5.54 5.26 -3.28
N ALA A 136 6.13 4.66 -4.31
CA ALA A 136 7.42 5.07 -4.85
C ALA A 136 7.22 5.93 -6.11
N ALA A 137 7.76 7.15 -6.14
CA ALA A 137 7.76 7.98 -7.34
C ALA A 137 8.89 7.56 -8.27
N TYR A 138 8.55 7.16 -9.50
CA TYR A 138 9.55 6.75 -10.49
C TYR A 138 10.35 7.92 -11.04
N THR A 139 9.71 9.09 -11.20
CA THR A 139 10.34 10.27 -11.79
C THR A 139 11.42 10.87 -10.90
N THR A 140 11.13 11.00 -9.59
CA THR A 140 12.04 11.65 -8.63
C THR A 140 12.84 10.65 -7.80
N GLY A 141 12.45 9.38 -7.83
CA GLY A 141 13.00 8.36 -6.94
C GLY A 141 12.63 8.57 -5.47
N GLU A 142 11.67 9.45 -5.15
CA GLU A 142 11.21 9.70 -3.80
C GLU A 142 10.27 8.58 -3.33
N HIS A 143 10.32 8.33 -2.03
CA HIS A 143 9.28 7.56 -1.33
C HIS A 143 8.23 8.55 -0.83
N LEU A 144 7.02 8.44 -1.36
CA LEU A 144 5.91 9.32 -1.04
C LEU A 144 5.03 8.69 0.04
N THR A 145 4.62 9.48 1.01
CA THR A 145 3.62 9.13 2.01
C THR A 145 2.42 10.07 1.82
N PHE A 146 1.37 9.58 1.21
CA PHE A 146 0.09 10.29 1.16
C PHE A 146 -0.63 10.05 2.48
N TYR A 147 -1.08 11.10 3.14
CA TYR A 147 -1.78 10.96 4.41
C TYR A 147 -2.99 11.88 4.50
N GLN A 148 -4.02 11.38 5.14
CA GLN A 148 -5.25 12.10 5.45
C GLN A 148 -5.49 12.03 6.95
N CYS A 149 -5.73 13.18 7.58
CA CYS A 149 -6.05 13.34 9.01
C CYS A 149 -6.97 14.54 9.19
N ASP A 150 -7.67 14.59 10.32
CA ASP A 150 -8.47 15.77 10.68
C ASP A 150 -7.60 16.85 11.31
N GLU A 151 -6.54 16.50 12.02
CA GLU A 151 -5.62 17.39 12.66
C GLU A 151 -4.61 17.99 11.67
N ARG A 152 -4.06 19.18 12.00
CA ARG A 152 -3.04 19.85 11.20
C ARG A 152 -1.66 19.28 11.44
N ILE A 153 -1.42 18.08 10.98
CA ILE A 153 -0.08 17.47 10.97
C ILE A 153 0.74 18.13 9.88
N ARG A 154 1.94 18.65 10.24
CA ARG A 154 2.80 19.31 9.26
C ARG A 154 3.44 18.30 8.33
N PRO A 155 3.42 18.55 7.00
CA PRO A 155 4.16 17.72 6.05
C PRO A 155 5.65 17.68 6.43
N TRP A 156 6.26 16.53 6.19
CA TRP A 156 7.72 16.37 6.42
C TRP A 156 8.42 15.93 5.15
N THR A 157 9.69 16.31 5.03
CA THR A 157 10.57 15.89 3.94
C THR A 157 11.93 15.51 4.54
N ARG A 158 12.42 14.31 4.26
CA ARG A 158 13.75 13.83 4.67
C ARG A 158 14.28 12.86 3.62
N ASN A 159 15.49 13.12 3.10
CA ASN A 159 16.25 12.18 2.27
C ASN A 159 15.41 11.34 1.32
N LEU A 160 14.88 11.89 0.24
CA LEU A 160 14.02 11.18 -0.72
C LEU A 160 12.73 10.58 -0.12
N ARG A 161 12.28 11.07 1.03
CA ARG A 161 11.00 10.71 1.65
C ARG A 161 10.18 11.98 1.85
N ARG A 162 9.00 12.03 1.27
CA ARG A 162 8.13 13.20 1.32
C ARG A 162 6.71 12.81 1.71
N ALA A 163 6.15 13.52 2.69
CA ALA A 163 4.77 13.38 3.10
C ALA A 163 3.90 14.43 2.42
N ILE A 164 2.73 13.99 1.95
CA ILE A 164 1.81 14.78 1.15
C ILE A 164 0.44 14.67 1.81
N PRO A 165 -0.05 15.77 2.43
CA PRO A 165 -1.40 15.80 2.96
C PRO A 165 -2.40 15.87 1.82
N GLY A 166 -3.52 15.18 1.97
CA GLY A 166 -4.60 15.22 0.99
C GLY A 166 -5.66 14.18 1.25
N VAL A 167 -6.68 14.18 0.41
CA VAL A 167 -7.74 13.18 0.44
C VAL A 167 -7.22 11.90 -0.21
N ILE A 168 -7.27 10.80 0.53
CA ILE A 168 -6.89 9.48 0.02
C ILE A 168 -8.09 8.86 -0.71
N GLY A 169 -7.82 8.27 -1.87
CA GLY A 169 -8.79 7.55 -2.69
C GLY A 169 -8.17 6.33 -3.36
N VAL A 170 -8.93 5.65 -4.20
CA VAL A 170 -8.52 4.42 -4.88
C VAL A 170 -7.22 4.58 -5.67
N ASP A 171 -6.98 5.74 -6.30
CA ASP A 171 -5.75 5.98 -7.05
C ASP A 171 -4.47 5.82 -6.22
N HIS A 172 -4.52 6.21 -4.93
CA HIS A 172 -3.40 6.06 -4.01
C HIS A 172 -3.14 4.58 -3.69
N LEU A 173 -4.20 3.77 -3.54
CA LEU A 173 -4.11 2.33 -3.31
C LEU A 173 -3.57 1.62 -4.55
N MET A 174 -4.09 1.97 -5.73
CA MET A 174 -3.62 1.46 -7.01
C MET A 174 -2.13 1.76 -7.22
N ALA A 175 -1.69 3.00 -6.91
CA ALA A 175 -0.29 3.37 -6.96
C ALA A 175 0.57 2.58 -5.97
N SER A 176 0.09 2.46 -4.73
CA SER A 176 0.78 1.71 -3.68
C SER A 176 0.95 0.22 -4.00
N SER A 177 0.03 -0.35 -4.80
CA SER A 177 -0.02 -1.76 -5.18
C SER A 177 0.50 -2.03 -6.60
N ALA A 178 0.97 -1.00 -7.32
CA ALA A 178 1.46 -1.14 -8.69
C ALA A 178 2.87 -1.73 -8.71
N ILE A 179 2.95 -3.06 -8.63
CA ILE A 179 4.22 -3.81 -8.71
C ILE A 179 4.86 -3.54 -10.08
N PRO A 180 6.13 -3.09 -10.11
CA PRO A 180 6.83 -2.79 -11.36
C PRO A 180 6.81 -3.95 -12.33
N PHE A 181 6.72 -3.64 -13.61
CA PHE A 181 6.59 -4.57 -14.73
C PHE A 181 5.26 -5.33 -14.77
N MET A 182 4.69 -5.72 -13.62
CA MET A 182 3.43 -6.45 -13.57
C MET A 182 2.23 -5.53 -13.80
N PHE A 183 2.13 -4.45 -13.04
CA PHE A 183 0.99 -3.52 -13.08
C PHE A 183 1.40 -2.14 -13.60
N PRO A 184 0.47 -1.41 -14.25
CA PRO A 184 0.76 -0.08 -14.75
C PRO A 184 1.01 0.91 -13.60
N ALA A 185 2.05 1.74 -13.77
CA ALA A 185 2.26 2.86 -12.87
C ALA A 185 1.05 3.79 -12.86
N GLN A 186 0.76 4.36 -11.69
CA GLN A 186 -0.36 5.30 -11.54
C GLN A 186 0.16 6.73 -11.50
N SER A 187 -0.54 7.64 -12.19
CA SER A 187 -0.23 9.07 -12.13
C SER A 187 -0.96 9.71 -10.95
N LEU A 188 -0.20 10.30 -10.02
CA LEU A 188 -0.75 10.99 -8.87
C LEU A 188 -0.33 12.46 -8.86
N GLN A 189 -1.22 13.33 -8.39
CA GLN A 189 -0.92 14.74 -8.19
C GLN A 189 -0.12 14.93 -6.90
N VAL A 190 1.05 15.54 -7.03
CA VAL A 190 1.95 15.86 -5.92
C VAL A 190 2.24 17.36 -5.94
N GLY A 191 1.43 18.13 -5.25
CA GLY A 191 1.42 19.57 -5.35
C GLY A 191 0.97 20.03 -6.75
N LYS A 192 1.84 20.72 -7.48
CA LYS A 192 1.57 21.20 -8.86
C LYS A 192 2.05 20.25 -9.95
N GLN A 193 2.64 19.12 -9.60
CA GLN A 193 3.25 18.20 -10.55
C GLN A 193 2.55 16.85 -10.54
N THR A 194 2.43 16.22 -11.69
CA THR A 194 2.02 14.83 -11.82
C THR A 194 3.25 13.94 -11.68
N GLN A 195 3.18 12.94 -10.79
CA GLN A 195 4.23 11.95 -10.56
C GLN A 195 3.71 10.57 -10.96
N TRP A 196 4.53 9.80 -11.68
CA TRP A 196 4.28 8.39 -11.91
C TRP A 196 4.74 7.59 -10.71
N CYS A 197 3.81 6.88 -10.10
CA CYS A 197 4.02 6.15 -8.85
C CYS A 197 3.79 4.65 -9.03
N GLY A 198 4.51 3.87 -8.26
CA GLY A 198 4.39 2.43 -8.14
C GLY A 198 4.54 1.96 -6.72
N ASP A 199 4.68 0.64 -6.54
CA ASP A 199 4.63 -0.04 -5.25
C ASP A 199 5.58 0.59 -4.21
N GLY A 200 5.01 0.95 -3.08
CA GLY A 200 5.73 1.58 -1.98
C GLY A 200 6.78 0.69 -1.31
N THR A 201 6.65 -0.63 -1.41
CA THR A 201 7.60 -1.58 -0.80
C THR A 201 8.96 -1.60 -1.49
N MET A 202 9.05 -1.11 -2.72
CA MET A 202 10.32 -1.08 -3.46
C MET A 202 11.45 -0.36 -2.74
N ARG A 203 11.12 0.62 -1.89
CA ARG A 203 12.11 1.43 -1.17
C ARG A 203 12.01 1.31 0.35
N GLN A 204 10.91 0.76 0.84
CA GLN A 204 10.69 0.61 2.28
C GLN A 204 9.73 -0.56 2.55
N LEU A 205 10.27 -1.66 3.02
CA LEU A 205 9.52 -2.87 3.37
C LEU A 205 8.55 -2.66 4.54
N ALA A 206 8.89 -1.76 5.48
CA ALA A 206 8.04 -1.47 6.63
C ALA A 206 7.91 0.05 6.83
N PRO A 207 6.73 0.66 6.60
CA PRO A 207 6.52 2.10 6.74
C PRO A 207 6.33 2.54 8.20
N ILE A 208 7.35 2.30 9.05
CA ILE A 208 7.33 2.70 10.47
C ILE A 208 7.45 4.22 10.61
N SER A 209 8.29 4.84 9.77
CA SER A 209 8.56 6.27 9.81
C SER A 209 7.30 7.14 9.65
N PRO A 210 6.36 6.85 8.75
CA PRO A 210 5.08 7.57 8.67
C PRO A 210 4.30 7.55 9.98
N ALA A 211 4.18 6.40 10.64
CA ALA A 211 3.44 6.28 11.91
C ALA A 211 4.05 7.18 12.99
N ILE A 212 5.38 7.21 13.11
CA ILE A 212 6.08 8.07 14.08
C ILE A 212 5.86 9.55 13.76
N HIS A 213 5.96 9.97 12.50
CA HIS A 213 5.75 11.35 12.09
C HIS A 213 4.30 11.81 12.24
N LEU A 214 3.35 10.90 12.16
CA LEU A 214 1.94 11.15 12.44
C LEU A 214 1.64 11.25 13.94
N GLY A 215 2.59 10.91 14.82
CA GLY A 215 2.47 11.06 16.26
C GLY A 215 2.22 9.76 17.03
N ALA A 216 2.40 8.59 16.42
CA ALA A 216 2.23 7.32 17.11
C ALA A 216 3.29 7.13 18.21
N HIS A 217 2.85 6.86 19.44
CA HIS A 217 3.72 6.55 20.59
C HIS A 217 4.09 5.06 20.67
N LYS A 218 3.22 4.20 20.14
CA LYS A 218 3.42 2.75 20.04
C LYS A 218 3.10 2.31 18.63
N VAL A 219 3.89 1.42 18.07
CA VAL A 219 3.73 0.94 16.69
C VAL A 219 3.60 -0.58 16.70
N LEU A 220 2.47 -1.08 16.16
CA LEU A 220 2.29 -2.48 15.83
C LEU A 220 2.63 -2.66 14.36
N ILE A 221 3.56 -3.56 14.06
CA ILE A 221 3.96 -3.88 12.69
C ILE A 221 3.39 -5.24 12.33
N VAL A 222 2.55 -5.28 11.29
CA VAL A 222 2.02 -6.53 10.73
C VAL A 222 2.69 -6.74 9.37
N GLY A 223 3.58 -7.71 9.29
CA GLY A 223 4.30 -8.08 8.08
C GLY A 223 3.94 -9.48 7.60
N THR A 224 4.34 -9.79 6.36
CA THR A 224 4.18 -11.11 5.73
C THR A 224 5.44 -11.98 5.81
N GLY A 225 6.52 -11.47 6.41
CA GLY A 225 7.78 -12.21 6.57
C GLY A 225 7.66 -13.32 7.60
N TYR A 226 8.29 -14.44 7.33
CA TYR A 226 8.55 -15.46 8.37
C TYR A 226 9.56 -14.87 9.36
N ALA A 227 9.22 -14.87 10.65
CA ALA A 227 10.23 -14.74 11.68
C ALA A 227 11.02 -16.07 11.69
N ASP A 228 12.17 -16.08 11.06
CA ASP A 228 13.11 -17.19 11.22
C ASP A 228 13.65 -17.07 12.66
N ASN A 229 13.12 -17.91 13.55
CA ASN A 229 13.56 -17.96 14.95
C ASN A 229 14.94 -18.61 15.12
N THR A 230 15.65 -18.89 14.03
CA THR A 230 17.07 -19.19 14.05
C THR A 230 17.88 -17.90 14.22
N TYR A 231 17.79 -17.27 15.40
CA TYR A 231 18.91 -16.49 15.88
C TYR A 231 20.06 -17.47 16.08
N HIS A 232 20.89 -17.64 15.05
CA HIS A 232 22.27 -18.00 15.30
C HIS A 232 22.83 -16.82 16.14
N GLU A 233 23.11 -17.06 17.40
CA GLU A 233 24.09 -16.29 18.15
C GLU A 233 25.38 -16.36 17.34
N GLN A 234 25.57 -15.44 16.41
CA GLN A 234 26.89 -15.12 15.91
C GLN A 234 27.56 -14.45 17.10
N GLU A 235 28.37 -15.25 17.83
CA GLU A 235 29.41 -14.70 18.68
C GLU A 235 30.13 -13.64 17.83
N CYS A 236 30.04 -12.37 18.27
CA CYS A 236 30.89 -11.32 17.74
C CYS A 236 32.31 -11.73 18.06
N GLU A 237 33.01 -12.37 17.12
CA GLU A 237 34.44 -12.45 17.16
C GLU A 237 34.97 -11.01 17.12
N ASP A 238 35.78 -10.65 18.10
CA ASP A 238 36.41 -9.34 18.16
C ASP A 238 37.14 -9.08 16.84
N PRO A 239 37.05 -7.85 16.27
CA PRO A 239 37.70 -7.53 15.02
C PRO A 239 39.23 -7.73 15.18
N PRO A 240 39.87 -8.37 14.21
CA PRO A 240 41.33 -8.51 14.25
C PRO A 240 41.95 -7.13 14.22
N TYR A 241 42.87 -6.88 15.13
CA TYR A 241 43.61 -5.65 15.33
C TYR A 241 44.21 -5.06 14.07
#